data_2a47c02893a88d0ed4de2cc5dee221e8
#
_entry.id   2a47c02893a88d0ed4de2cc5dee221e8
#
_cell.length_a   1.000
_cell.length_b   1.000
_cell.length_c   1.000
_cell.angle_alpha   90.00
_cell.angle_beta   90.00
_cell.angle_gamma   90.00
#
_symmetry.space_group_name_H-M   'P 1'
#
loop_
_entity.id
_entity.type
_entity.pdbx_description
1 polymer ?
#
loop_
_entity_poly.entity_id
_entity_poly.type
_entity_poly.pdbx_seq_one_letter_code
_entity_poly.pdbx_strand_id
1 'polypeptide(L)'
;MMTLSSLYDSIVLKDIIMRNKITFPQSLEKILEYLIANSSTTVSGKNIAASLTDANQTVSGPTVYDYIRYIVNACIIDKVERYDIRGRKALAFEEKTYVCDLGFFQMKKNRIKDEWNFIIETLVYNELIARGYKVYIGKTYRGEIDFIAELPNSKIYIQSAYLMNDEATIEREFGAYDSVHDHYPKYVISMDPVTSDRDGIRHLNLIDFLLNENLITG
;
A
#
# COMPACT_ATOMS: atom_id res chain seq x y z
N MET A 1 5.77 26.37 13.93
CA MET A 1 5.93 25.11 13.20
C MET A 1 4.57 24.40 13.24
N MET A 2 3.91 24.14 12.10
CA MET A 2 2.68 23.35 12.09
C MET A 2 3.01 21.93 12.52
N THR A 3 2.23 21.37 13.45
CA THR A 3 2.35 19.97 13.80
C THR A 3 1.71 19.12 12.71
N LEU A 4 2.09 17.85 12.60
CA LEU A 4 1.46 16.92 11.66
C LEU A 4 -0.07 16.85 11.87
N SER A 5 -0.52 16.91 13.12
CA SER A 5 -1.95 16.95 13.46
C SER A 5 -2.64 18.17 12.85
N SER A 6 -2.07 19.38 13.00
CA SER A 6 -2.70 20.58 12.44
C SER A 6 -2.68 20.61 10.90
N LEU A 7 -1.72 19.95 10.28
CA LEU A 7 -1.70 19.75 8.83
C LEU A 7 -2.83 18.81 8.39
N TYR A 8 -2.95 17.66 9.07
CA TYR A 8 -4.02 16.69 8.83
C TYR A 8 -5.41 17.33 8.99
N ASP A 9 -5.64 18.02 10.12
CA ASP A 9 -6.91 18.71 10.37
C ASP A 9 -7.22 19.74 9.29
N SER A 10 -6.20 20.46 8.81
CA SER A 10 -6.37 21.43 7.72
C SER A 10 -6.74 20.76 6.40
N ILE A 11 -6.10 19.65 6.04
CA ILE A 11 -6.42 18.87 4.84
C ILE A 11 -7.84 18.32 4.93
N VAL A 12 -8.18 17.62 6.03
CA VAL A 12 -9.51 17.03 6.22
C VAL A 12 -10.60 18.09 6.20
N LEU A 13 -10.43 19.20 6.94
CA LEU A 13 -11.44 20.24 7.05
C LEU A 13 -11.59 21.03 5.73
N LYS A 14 -10.49 21.51 5.13
CA LYS A 14 -10.55 22.39 3.96
C LYS A 14 -10.68 21.62 2.65
N ASP A 15 -9.80 20.66 2.40
CA ASP A 15 -9.71 20.02 1.10
C ASP A 15 -10.76 18.92 0.92
N ILE A 16 -11.20 18.29 2.00
CA ILE A 16 -12.22 17.26 1.91
C ILE A 16 -13.59 17.78 2.29
N ILE A 17 -13.79 18.21 3.54
CA ILE A 17 -15.12 18.55 4.07
C ILE A 17 -15.70 19.77 3.36
N MET A 18 -14.97 20.88 3.34
CA MET A 18 -15.48 22.13 2.76
C MET A 18 -15.60 22.05 1.24
N ARG A 19 -14.57 21.52 0.56
CA ARG A 19 -14.54 21.42 -0.91
C ARG A 19 -15.65 20.54 -1.46
N ASN A 20 -15.94 19.42 -0.79
CA ASN A 20 -16.91 18.43 -1.25
C ASN A 20 -18.29 18.58 -0.56
N LYS A 21 -18.49 19.60 0.29
CA LYS A 21 -19.73 19.86 1.04
C LYS A 21 -20.21 18.60 1.78
N ILE A 22 -19.31 17.97 2.51
CA ILE A 22 -19.58 16.71 3.21
C ILE A 22 -20.71 16.90 4.23
N THR A 23 -21.76 16.11 4.11
CA THR A 23 -22.93 16.16 5.01
C THR A 23 -22.67 15.45 6.35
N PHE A 24 -21.85 14.41 6.34
CA PHE A 24 -21.55 13.57 7.52
C PHE A 24 -20.05 13.53 7.80
N PRO A 25 -19.44 14.59 8.39
CA PRO A 25 -18.01 14.64 8.66
C PRO A 25 -17.50 13.49 9.54
N GLN A 26 -18.27 13.09 10.55
CA GLN A 26 -17.89 11.97 11.43
C GLN A 26 -17.75 10.64 10.69
N SER A 27 -18.59 10.40 9.69
CA SER A 27 -18.47 9.19 8.85
C SER A 27 -17.24 9.24 7.96
N LEU A 28 -16.90 10.42 7.43
CA LEU A 28 -15.64 10.61 6.69
C LEU A 28 -14.42 10.31 7.57
N GLU A 29 -14.38 10.84 8.80
CA GLU A 29 -13.30 10.60 9.74
C GLU A 29 -13.12 9.11 10.06
N LYS A 30 -14.23 8.40 10.33
CA LYS A 30 -14.20 6.95 10.57
C LYS A 30 -13.68 6.16 9.35
N ILE A 31 -14.11 6.54 8.13
CA ILE A 31 -13.61 5.92 6.90
C ILE A 31 -12.11 6.16 6.77
N LEU A 32 -11.67 7.39 7.00
CA LEU A 32 -10.26 7.75 6.93
C LEU A 32 -9.42 7.00 7.97
N GLU A 33 -9.91 6.90 9.21
CA GLU A 33 -9.29 6.08 10.26
C GLU A 33 -9.17 4.62 9.86
N TYR A 34 -10.23 4.06 9.31
CA TYR A 34 -10.23 2.68 8.82
C TYR A 34 -9.19 2.48 7.71
N LEU A 35 -9.12 3.38 6.73
CA LEU A 35 -8.18 3.29 5.62
C LEU A 35 -6.72 3.41 6.07
N ILE A 36 -6.43 4.33 7.00
CA ILE A 36 -5.09 4.46 7.57
C ILE A 36 -4.72 3.18 8.34
N ALA A 37 -5.61 2.68 9.18
CA ALA A 37 -5.35 1.49 10.00
C ALA A 37 -5.24 0.20 9.17
N ASN A 38 -5.75 0.18 7.95
CA ASN A 38 -5.72 -0.95 7.03
C ASN A 38 -4.91 -0.64 5.76
N SER A 39 -3.91 0.22 5.84
CA SER A 39 -2.98 0.46 4.74
C SER A 39 -2.30 -0.84 4.34
N SER A 40 -1.95 -0.98 3.06
CA SER A 40 -1.43 -2.19 2.41
C SER A 40 -2.39 -3.41 2.39
N THR A 41 -3.66 -3.20 2.74
CA THR A 41 -4.66 -4.27 2.65
C THR A 41 -5.72 -3.98 1.58
N THR A 42 -6.40 -5.04 1.16
CA THR A 42 -7.51 -4.93 0.20
C THR A 42 -8.70 -4.22 0.83
N VAL A 43 -9.19 -3.18 0.18
CA VAL A 43 -10.30 -2.37 0.66
C VAL A 43 -11.60 -2.72 -0.08
N SER A 44 -12.66 -2.95 0.70
CA SER A 44 -14.02 -3.13 0.21
C SER A 44 -14.93 -2.06 0.79
N GLY A 45 -15.48 -1.18 -0.06
CA GLY A 45 -16.46 -0.18 0.38
C GLY A 45 -17.70 -0.80 1.04
N LYS A 46 -18.07 -2.04 0.68
CA LYS A 46 -19.15 -2.80 1.34
C LYS A 46 -18.79 -3.15 2.78
N ASN A 47 -17.57 -3.62 3.01
CA ASN A 47 -17.10 -3.96 4.36
C ASN A 47 -16.97 -2.71 5.24
N ILE A 48 -16.48 -1.59 4.67
CA ILE A 48 -16.45 -0.31 5.36
C ILE A 48 -17.86 0.16 5.72
N ALA A 49 -18.81 0.13 4.79
CA ALA A 49 -20.18 0.51 5.06
C ALA A 49 -20.81 -0.35 6.18
N ALA A 50 -20.56 -1.66 6.17
CA ALA A 50 -21.03 -2.57 7.22
C ALA A 50 -20.43 -2.21 8.60
N SER A 51 -19.14 -1.90 8.67
CA SER A 51 -18.48 -1.50 9.94
C SER A 51 -18.97 -0.16 10.50
N LEU A 52 -19.50 0.72 9.64
CA LEU A 52 -20.05 2.02 10.04
C LEU A 52 -21.51 1.93 10.55
N THR A 53 -22.23 0.87 10.20
CA THR A 53 -23.67 0.72 10.52
C THR A 53 -23.94 0.52 12.02
N ASP A 54 -22.96 0.04 12.78
CA ASP A 54 -23.08 -0.19 14.23
C ASP A 54 -23.17 1.09 15.08
N ALA A 55 -23.04 2.28 14.47
CA ALA A 55 -22.93 3.55 15.19
C ALA A 55 -24.10 4.53 14.94
N ASN A 56 -25.33 4.06 14.74
CA ASN A 56 -26.54 4.90 14.50
C ASN A 56 -26.44 5.88 13.29
N GLN A 57 -25.47 5.72 12.40
CA GLN A 57 -25.35 6.51 11.18
C GLN A 57 -25.17 5.57 9.99
N THR A 58 -26.27 5.28 9.30
CA THR A 58 -26.23 4.48 8.08
C THR A 58 -25.70 5.32 6.93
N VAL A 59 -24.46 5.06 6.50
CA VAL A 59 -23.89 5.64 5.29
C VAL A 59 -24.06 4.65 4.15
N SER A 60 -24.62 5.10 3.04
CA SER A 60 -24.82 4.22 1.87
C SER A 60 -23.49 3.81 1.24
N GLY A 61 -23.43 2.62 0.65
CA GLY A 61 -22.24 2.16 -0.10
C GLY A 61 -21.74 3.18 -1.13
N PRO A 62 -22.58 3.78 -1.98
CA PRO A 62 -22.16 4.85 -2.88
C PRO A 62 -21.48 6.02 -2.18
N THR A 63 -22.01 6.48 -1.03
CA THR A 63 -21.41 7.56 -0.24
C THR A 63 -20.02 7.18 0.29
N VAL A 64 -19.83 5.93 0.71
CA VAL A 64 -18.50 5.44 1.15
C VAL A 64 -17.49 5.53 0.00
N TYR A 65 -17.87 5.12 -1.21
CA TYR A 65 -16.99 5.24 -2.38
C TYR A 65 -16.67 6.69 -2.75
N ASP A 66 -17.65 7.61 -2.62
CA ASP A 66 -17.40 9.03 -2.81
C ASP A 66 -16.41 9.58 -1.78
N TYR A 67 -16.55 9.20 -0.50
CA TYR A 67 -15.63 9.64 0.55
C TYR A 67 -14.22 9.08 0.34
N ILE A 68 -14.09 7.81 -0.05
CA ILE A 68 -12.79 7.23 -0.43
C ILE A 68 -12.17 8.04 -1.58
N ARG A 69 -12.94 8.36 -2.62
CA ARG A 69 -12.45 9.17 -3.74
C ARG A 69 -11.98 10.55 -3.30
N TYR A 70 -12.67 11.22 -2.37
CA TYR A 70 -12.26 12.51 -1.85
C TYR A 70 -10.97 12.43 -1.02
N ILE A 71 -10.79 11.36 -0.25
CA ILE A 71 -9.58 11.08 0.54
C ILE A 71 -8.39 10.84 -0.40
N VAL A 72 -8.58 10.06 -1.46
CA VAL A 72 -7.56 9.83 -2.50
C VAL A 72 -7.19 11.15 -3.20
N ASN A 73 -8.19 11.96 -3.60
CA ASN A 73 -7.95 13.25 -4.24
C ASN A 73 -7.25 14.27 -3.33
N ALA A 74 -7.29 14.09 -2.01
CA ALA A 74 -6.57 14.89 -1.03
C ALA A 74 -5.15 14.36 -0.74
N CYS A 75 -4.70 13.33 -1.47
CA CYS A 75 -3.37 12.71 -1.34
C CYS A 75 -3.06 12.21 0.08
N ILE A 76 -4.07 11.73 0.82
CA ILE A 76 -3.85 11.07 2.12
C ILE A 76 -3.62 9.57 1.91
N ILE A 77 -4.35 8.99 0.96
CA ILE A 77 -4.33 7.57 0.61
C ILE A 77 -4.22 7.45 -0.91
N ASP A 78 -3.42 6.51 -1.37
CA ASP A 78 -3.44 6.03 -2.75
C ASP A 78 -4.20 4.72 -2.87
N LYS A 79 -4.78 4.48 -4.03
CA LYS A 79 -5.41 3.22 -4.44
C LYS A 79 -4.57 2.56 -5.52
N VAL A 80 -4.23 1.30 -5.30
CA VAL A 80 -3.38 0.53 -6.20
C VAL A 80 -4.17 -0.63 -6.79
N GLU A 81 -4.26 -0.66 -8.11
CA GLU A 81 -4.94 -1.70 -8.85
C GLU A 81 -4.18 -3.02 -8.82
N ARG A 82 -4.90 -4.13 -8.91
CA ARG A 82 -4.29 -5.44 -9.15
C ARG A 82 -3.95 -5.62 -10.62
N TYR A 83 -2.89 -6.35 -10.88
CA TYR A 83 -2.49 -6.79 -12.22
C TYR A 83 -2.42 -8.31 -12.28
N ASP A 84 -3.23 -8.90 -13.13
CA ASP A 84 -3.17 -10.33 -13.41
C ASP A 84 -1.93 -10.61 -14.29
N ILE A 85 -0.91 -11.20 -13.68
CA ILE A 85 0.38 -11.47 -14.36
C ILE A 85 0.19 -12.44 -15.52
N ARG A 86 -0.66 -13.46 -15.36
CA ARG A 86 -0.95 -14.45 -16.40
C ARG A 86 -1.81 -13.85 -17.50
N GLY A 87 -2.87 -13.14 -17.13
CA GLY A 87 -3.80 -12.50 -18.07
C GLY A 87 -3.25 -11.20 -18.67
N ARG A 88 -2.13 -10.69 -18.17
CA ARG A 88 -1.46 -9.44 -18.60
C ARG A 88 -2.40 -8.25 -18.66
N LYS A 89 -3.23 -8.07 -17.63
CA LYS A 89 -4.21 -6.98 -17.56
C LYS A 89 -4.44 -6.47 -16.14
N ALA A 90 -4.68 -5.18 -16.02
CA ALA A 90 -5.13 -4.59 -14.77
C ALA A 90 -6.56 -5.05 -14.43
N LEU A 91 -6.83 -5.21 -13.15
CA LEU A 91 -8.12 -5.63 -12.60
C LEU A 91 -8.69 -4.47 -11.78
N ALA A 92 -9.90 -4.03 -12.11
CA ALA A 92 -10.57 -2.93 -11.44
C ALA A 92 -11.33 -3.36 -10.16
N PHE A 93 -10.83 -4.36 -9.44
CA PHE A 93 -11.41 -4.86 -8.20
C PHE A 93 -10.32 -5.36 -7.25
N GLU A 94 -10.65 -5.43 -5.97
CA GLU A 94 -9.72 -5.85 -4.90
C GLU A 94 -8.47 -4.94 -4.82
N GLU A 95 -8.66 -3.63 -4.99
CA GLU A 95 -7.58 -2.64 -4.87
C GLU A 95 -7.03 -2.62 -3.44
N LYS A 96 -5.72 -2.49 -3.30
CA LYS A 96 -5.10 -2.13 -2.02
C LYS A 96 -5.03 -0.62 -1.85
N THR A 97 -4.95 -0.16 -0.61
CA THR A 97 -4.72 1.25 -0.29
C THR A 97 -3.42 1.43 0.46
N TYR A 98 -2.73 2.52 0.19
CA TYR A 98 -1.49 2.90 0.88
C TYR A 98 -1.59 4.33 1.37
N VAL A 99 -1.14 4.60 2.59
CA VAL A 99 -1.01 5.98 3.06
C VAL A 99 0.15 6.68 2.35
N CYS A 100 -0.07 7.91 1.90
CA CYS A 100 0.96 8.68 1.20
C CYS A 100 2.08 9.18 2.14
N ASP A 101 1.83 9.23 3.45
CA ASP A 101 2.82 9.62 4.47
C ASP A 101 2.64 8.75 5.72
N LEU A 102 3.72 8.09 6.13
CA LEU A 102 3.73 7.25 7.34
C LEU A 102 3.46 8.03 8.64
N GLY A 103 3.60 9.35 8.64
CA GLY A 103 3.21 10.19 9.75
C GLY A 103 1.74 10.04 10.13
N PHE A 104 0.87 9.69 9.19
CA PHE A 104 -0.56 9.42 9.48
C PHE A 104 -0.76 8.21 10.39
N PHE A 105 0.10 7.20 10.35
CA PHE A 105 0.05 6.09 11.32
C PHE A 105 0.31 6.56 12.76
N GLN A 106 1.24 7.50 12.94
CA GLN A 106 1.61 7.99 14.26
C GLN A 106 0.48 8.79 14.94
N MET A 107 -0.40 9.39 14.16
CA MET A 107 -1.55 10.14 14.68
C MET A 107 -2.59 9.22 15.33
N LYS A 108 -2.61 7.96 14.99
CA LYS A 108 -3.53 6.94 15.51
C LYS A 108 -2.87 6.08 16.57
N LYS A 109 -2.59 6.63 17.73
CA LYS A 109 -1.77 6.15 18.86
C LYS A 109 -2.02 4.71 19.40
N ASN A 110 -2.89 3.90 18.83
CA ASN A 110 -3.33 2.71 19.53
C ASN A 110 -2.96 1.34 18.96
N ARG A 111 -2.21 1.18 17.85
CA ARG A 111 -1.99 -0.15 17.25
C ARG A 111 -0.71 -0.34 16.45
N ILE A 112 0.45 0.03 16.91
CA ILE A 112 1.70 -0.38 16.25
C ILE A 112 2.42 -1.42 17.11
N LYS A 113 1.83 -2.58 17.36
CA LYS A 113 2.57 -3.64 18.07
C LYS A 113 3.06 -4.77 17.17
N ASP A 114 2.45 -5.04 16.01
CA ASP A 114 2.84 -6.15 15.14
C ASP A 114 2.71 -5.84 13.63
N GLU A 115 2.78 -4.56 13.24
CA GLU A 115 2.43 -4.13 11.87
C GLU A 115 3.65 -3.69 11.04
N TRP A 116 4.86 -4.16 11.38
CA TRP A 116 6.08 -3.78 10.66
C TRP A 116 6.01 -4.13 9.16
N ASN A 117 5.37 -5.25 8.81
CA ASN A 117 5.21 -5.62 7.40
C ASN A 117 4.42 -4.57 6.62
N PHE A 118 3.33 -4.04 7.18
CA PHE A 118 2.54 -2.97 6.52
C PHE A 118 3.33 -1.66 6.37
N ILE A 119 4.16 -1.33 7.37
CA ILE A 119 5.01 -0.14 7.33
C ILE A 119 6.08 -0.32 6.24
N ILE A 120 6.75 -1.47 6.18
CA ILE A 120 7.77 -1.78 5.18
C ILE A 120 7.14 -1.76 3.76
N GLU A 121 6.02 -2.44 3.58
CA GLU A 121 5.30 -2.48 2.31
C GLU A 121 4.89 -1.06 1.87
N THR A 122 4.38 -0.23 2.79
CA THR A 122 4.03 1.17 2.50
C THR A 122 5.26 2.02 2.16
N LEU A 123 6.41 1.82 2.85
CA LEU A 123 7.67 2.50 2.53
C LEU A 123 8.15 2.17 1.13
N VAL A 124 8.16 0.88 0.78
CA VAL A 124 8.55 0.42 -0.56
C VAL A 124 7.63 1.01 -1.61
N TYR A 125 6.30 0.99 -1.37
CA TYR A 125 5.33 1.60 -2.27
C TYR A 125 5.62 3.09 -2.50
N ASN A 126 5.74 3.87 -1.43
CA ASN A 126 5.97 5.32 -1.51
C ASN A 126 7.27 5.65 -2.23
N GLU A 127 8.33 4.87 -2.01
CA GLU A 127 9.60 5.03 -2.70
C GLU A 127 9.48 4.72 -4.20
N LEU A 128 8.75 3.67 -4.59
CA LEU A 128 8.52 3.36 -6.00
C LEU A 128 7.75 4.49 -6.71
N ILE A 129 6.74 5.06 -6.06
CA ILE A 129 6.01 6.22 -6.59
C ILE A 129 6.93 7.43 -6.72
N ALA A 130 7.76 7.71 -5.70
CA ALA A 130 8.71 8.83 -5.71
C ALA A 130 9.74 8.68 -6.87
N ARG A 131 10.13 7.45 -7.22
CA ARG A 131 11.00 7.14 -8.38
C ARG A 131 10.26 7.17 -9.72
N GLY A 132 8.96 7.47 -9.74
CA GLY A 132 8.17 7.62 -10.95
C GLY A 132 7.65 6.32 -11.55
N TYR A 133 7.71 5.21 -10.82
CA TYR A 133 7.11 3.96 -11.27
C TYR A 133 5.57 4.02 -11.24
N LYS A 134 4.95 3.39 -12.22
CA LYS A 134 3.56 2.98 -12.13
C LYS A 134 3.49 1.64 -11.41
N VAL A 135 2.78 1.59 -10.29
CA VAL A 135 2.78 0.45 -9.39
C VAL A 135 1.44 -0.28 -9.43
N TYR A 136 1.49 -1.61 -9.42
CA TYR A 136 0.35 -2.51 -9.31
C TYR A 136 0.63 -3.59 -8.28
N ILE A 137 -0.42 -4.21 -7.76
CA ILE A 137 -0.35 -5.43 -6.96
C ILE A 137 -0.38 -6.63 -7.88
N GLY A 138 0.63 -7.49 -7.82
CA GLY A 138 0.73 -8.64 -8.70
C GLY A 138 -0.17 -9.79 -8.26
N LYS A 139 -1.13 -10.19 -9.11
CA LYS A 139 -1.94 -11.39 -8.87
C LYS A 139 -1.33 -12.58 -9.58
N THR A 140 -0.99 -13.63 -8.84
CA THR A 140 -0.51 -14.90 -9.34
C THR A 140 -1.55 -16.01 -9.12
N TYR A 141 -1.29 -17.21 -9.65
CA TYR A 141 -2.14 -18.39 -9.40
C TYR A 141 -2.06 -18.84 -7.93
N ARG A 142 -0.91 -18.66 -7.28
CA ARG A 142 -0.64 -19.14 -5.91
C ARG A 142 -0.81 -18.08 -4.84
N GLY A 143 -0.98 -16.81 -5.23
CA GLY A 143 -1.05 -15.72 -4.25
C GLY A 143 -0.81 -14.36 -4.89
N GLU A 144 -0.05 -13.55 -4.22
CA GLU A 144 0.20 -12.15 -4.54
C GLU A 144 1.71 -11.89 -4.61
N ILE A 145 2.10 -10.98 -5.49
CA ILE A 145 3.38 -10.27 -5.42
C ILE A 145 3.06 -8.85 -5.00
N ASP A 146 3.74 -8.35 -3.99
CA ASP A 146 3.41 -7.06 -3.40
C ASP A 146 3.39 -5.96 -4.46
N PHE A 147 4.42 -5.90 -5.31
CA PHE A 147 4.49 -4.87 -6.34
C PHE A 147 4.97 -5.37 -7.69
N ILE A 148 4.28 -4.91 -8.72
CA ILE A 148 4.76 -4.82 -10.09
C ILE A 148 5.00 -3.34 -10.35
N ALA A 149 6.24 -2.94 -10.57
CA ALA A 149 6.60 -1.56 -10.82
C ALA A 149 7.06 -1.38 -12.29
N GLU A 150 6.40 -0.48 -13.01
CA GLU A 150 6.61 -0.25 -14.43
C GLU A 150 7.08 1.16 -14.72
N LEU A 151 8.10 1.28 -15.56
CA LEU A 151 8.49 2.47 -16.32
C LEU A 151 8.24 2.22 -17.82
N PRO A 152 8.31 3.22 -18.69
CA PRO A 152 7.98 3.05 -20.12
C PRO A 152 8.66 1.87 -20.83
N ASN A 153 9.89 1.52 -20.42
CA ASN A 153 10.68 0.45 -21.06
C ASN A 153 11.17 -0.59 -20.05
N SER A 154 10.69 -0.60 -18.84
CA SER A 154 11.16 -1.49 -17.79
C SER A 154 10.04 -1.94 -16.89
N LYS A 155 10.16 -3.15 -16.37
CA LYS A 155 9.28 -3.74 -15.38
C LYS A 155 10.11 -4.50 -14.37
N ILE A 156 9.74 -4.38 -13.12
CA ILE A 156 10.34 -5.15 -12.03
C ILE A 156 9.25 -5.71 -11.11
N TYR A 157 9.60 -6.77 -10.39
CA TYR A 157 8.76 -7.38 -9.37
C TYR A 157 9.41 -7.22 -8.01
N ILE A 158 8.63 -6.87 -7.01
CA ILE A 158 9.12 -6.66 -5.64
C ILE A 158 8.21 -7.36 -4.65
N GLN A 159 8.83 -8.10 -3.72
CA GLN A 159 8.23 -8.62 -2.52
C GLN A 159 8.88 -7.93 -1.33
N SER A 160 8.11 -7.65 -0.29
CA SER A 160 8.58 -6.92 0.89
C SER A 160 8.30 -7.66 2.19
N ALA A 161 9.26 -7.70 3.09
CA ALA A 161 9.12 -8.30 4.40
C ALA A 161 9.80 -7.47 5.48
N TYR A 162 9.38 -7.61 6.74
CA TYR A 162 10.12 -6.97 7.83
C TYR A 162 11.44 -7.69 8.07
N LEU A 163 11.40 -8.94 8.51
CA LEU A 163 12.56 -9.80 8.71
C LEU A 163 12.24 -11.22 8.26
N MET A 164 13.20 -11.89 7.66
CA MET A 164 13.11 -13.28 7.22
C MET A 164 13.92 -14.19 8.15
N ASN A 165 13.50 -14.24 9.42
CA ASN A 165 14.24 -14.93 10.49
C ASN A 165 14.14 -16.46 10.47
N ASP A 166 13.25 -17.03 9.65
CA ASP A 166 12.99 -18.46 9.56
C ASP A 166 12.80 -18.90 8.11
N GLU A 167 13.08 -20.19 7.85
CA GLU A 167 13.03 -20.78 6.52
C GLU A 167 11.62 -20.69 5.91
N ALA A 168 10.56 -20.78 6.70
CA ALA A 168 9.19 -20.70 6.19
C ALA A 168 8.88 -19.31 5.64
N THR A 169 9.38 -18.26 6.29
CA THR A 169 9.27 -16.88 5.81
C THR A 169 10.09 -16.69 4.53
N ILE A 170 11.34 -17.19 4.51
CA ILE A 170 12.20 -17.13 3.31
C ILE A 170 11.52 -17.83 2.13
N GLU A 171 11.03 -19.05 2.31
CA GLU A 171 10.34 -19.81 1.26
C GLU A 171 9.06 -19.09 0.78
N ARG A 172 8.33 -18.43 1.66
CA ARG A 172 7.15 -17.67 1.29
C ARG A 172 7.49 -16.48 0.40
N GLU A 173 8.48 -15.68 0.79
CA GLU A 173 8.81 -14.46 0.06
C GLU A 173 9.48 -14.76 -1.29
N PHE A 174 10.44 -15.66 -1.34
CA PHE A 174 11.07 -16.06 -2.60
C PHE A 174 10.14 -16.91 -3.47
N GLY A 175 9.36 -17.81 -2.86
CA GLY A 175 8.40 -18.68 -3.56
C GLY A 175 7.21 -17.93 -4.18
N ALA A 176 6.96 -16.67 -3.81
CA ALA A 176 5.96 -15.83 -4.48
C ALA A 176 6.19 -15.73 -5.99
N TYR A 177 7.46 -15.87 -6.42
CA TYR A 177 7.85 -15.78 -7.83
C TYR A 177 7.78 -17.10 -8.62
N ASP A 178 7.53 -18.23 -8.01
CA ASP A 178 7.51 -19.57 -8.65
C ASP A 178 6.61 -19.65 -9.88
N SER A 179 5.55 -18.85 -9.91
CA SER A 179 4.59 -18.80 -11.02
C SER A 179 4.87 -17.70 -12.05
N VAL A 180 5.97 -16.95 -11.89
CA VAL A 180 6.38 -15.85 -12.78
C VAL A 180 7.55 -16.28 -13.66
N HIS A 181 7.24 -16.63 -14.89
CA HIS A 181 8.19 -17.22 -15.84
C HIS A 181 8.75 -16.24 -16.86
N ASP A 182 8.62 -14.94 -16.62
CA ASP A 182 9.25 -13.92 -17.44
C ASP A 182 10.67 -13.57 -16.96
N HIS A 183 11.37 -12.74 -17.75
CA HIS A 183 12.76 -12.37 -17.52
C HIS A 183 12.94 -11.04 -16.80
N TYR A 184 11.86 -10.43 -16.31
CA TYR A 184 11.97 -9.17 -15.59
C TYR A 184 12.65 -9.38 -14.22
N PRO A 185 13.47 -8.42 -13.78
CA PRO A 185 14.13 -8.49 -12.48
C PRO A 185 13.15 -8.67 -11.33
N LYS A 186 13.57 -9.49 -10.36
CA LYS A 186 12.80 -9.84 -9.16
C LYS A 186 13.61 -9.49 -7.93
N TYR A 187 12.97 -8.86 -6.97
CA TYR A 187 13.59 -8.37 -5.75
C TYR A 187 12.78 -8.80 -4.53
N VAL A 188 13.49 -9.20 -3.47
CA VAL A 188 12.94 -9.25 -2.10
C VAL A 188 13.58 -8.11 -1.33
N ILE A 189 12.79 -7.27 -0.68
CA ILE A 189 13.28 -6.14 0.13
C ILE A 189 12.91 -6.39 1.58
N SER A 190 13.89 -6.36 2.49
CA SER A 190 13.65 -6.58 3.91
C SER A 190 14.55 -5.72 4.80
N MET A 191 14.33 -5.79 6.11
CA MET A 191 15.21 -5.16 7.11
C MET A 191 16.36 -6.09 7.55
N ASP A 192 16.50 -7.26 6.93
CA ASP A 192 17.60 -8.17 7.28
C ASP A 192 18.97 -7.49 7.07
N PRO A 193 19.88 -7.55 8.05
CA PRO A 193 21.19 -6.91 7.95
C PRO A 193 22.12 -7.64 6.98
N VAL A 194 21.84 -8.90 6.70
CA VAL A 194 22.59 -9.72 5.74
C VAL A 194 21.62 -10.19 4.67
N THR A 195 21.93 -9.87 3.42
CA THR A 195 21.12 -10.25 2.27
C THR A 195 21.74 -11.44 1.53
N SER A 196 20.90 -12.29 0.96
CA SER A 196 21.33 -13.46 0.19
C SER A 196 20.41 -13.64 -1.01
N ASP A 197 20.98 -13.51 -2.20
CA ASP A 197 20.27 -13.74 -3.45
C ASP A 197 19.92 -15.22 -3.61
N ARG A 198 18.77 -15.52 -4.23
CA ARG A 198 18.32 -16.88 -4.44
C ARG A 198 17.63 -17.03 -5.80
N ASP A 199 18.03 -18.02 -6.58
CA ASP A 199 17.42 -18.41 -7.87
C ASP A 199 17.23 -17.23 -8.86
N GLY A 200 18.20 -16.30 -8.89
CA GLY A 200 18.17 -15.11 -9.71
C GLY A 200 17.28 -13.98 -9.16
N ILE A 201 16.71 -14.14 -7.98
CA ILE A 201 15.99 -13.12 -7.22
C ILE A 201 16.99 -12.41 -6.32
N ARG A 202 17.07 -11.09 -6.41
CA ARG A 202 17.97 -10.29 -5.57
C ARG A 202 17.32 -9.96 -4.24
N HIS A 203 18.09 -10.14 -3.17
CA HIS A 203 17.68 -9.72 -1.84
C HIS A 203 18.37 -8.41 -1.47
N LEU A 204 17.59 -7.38 -1.13
CA LEU A 204 18.07 -6.03 -0.81
C LEU A 204 17.67 -5.65 0.61
N ASN A 205 18.58 -4.97 1.32
CA ASN A 205 18.23 -4.30 2.56
C ASN A 205 17.38 -3.05 2.25
N LEU A 206 16.33 -2.82 3.03
CA LEU A 206 15.40 -1.69 2.84
C LEU A 206 16.11 -0.34 2.92
N ILE A 207 17.04 -0.16 3.87
CA ILE A 207 17.74 1.12 4.03
C ILE A 207 18.61 1.39 2.79
N ASP A 208 19.32 0.38 2.30
CA ASP A 208 20.11 0.52 1.08
C ASP A 208 19.23 0.83 -0.13
N PHE A 209 18.06 0.18 -0.23
CA PHE A 209 17.08 0.47 -1.27
C PHE A 209 16.61 1.92 -1.21
N LEU A 210 16.27 2.45 -0.03
CA LEU A 210 15.79 3.83 0.14
C LEU A 210 16.88 4.88 -0.12
N LEU A 211 18.15 4.57 0.17
CA LEU A 211 19.26 5.52 0.02
C LEU A 211 19.94 5.49 -1.35
N ASN A 212 19.70 4.48 -2.17
CA ASN A 212 20.38 4.31 -3.45
C ASN A 212 19.37 4.08 -4.59
N GLU A 213 19.15 5.13 -5.37
CA GLU A 213 18.22 5.10 -6.50
C GLU A 213 18.61 4.09 -7.61
N ASN A 214 19.91 3.76 -7.71
CA ASN A 214 20.42 2.86 -8.77
C ASN A 214 20.44 1.38 -8.37
N LEU A 215 19.95 1.04 -7.17
CA LEU A 215 20.02 -0.32 -6.66
C LEU A 215 19.06 -1.28 -7.38
N ILE A 216 17.91 -0.77 -7.79
CA ILE A 216 16.96 -1.48 -8.65
C ILE A 216 17.07 -0.93 -10.08
N THR A 217 17.26 -1.83 -11.02
CA THR A 217 17.30 -1.50 -12.46
C THR A 217 16.34 -2.44 -13.19
N GLY A 218 15.54 -1.89 -14.05
CA GLY A 218 14.64 -2.63 -14.94
C GLY A 218 15.15 -2.66 -16.36
#